data_9eece5ed23a8a73ad8dc2c92e6e0ad17
#
_entry.id   9eece5ed23a8a73ad8dc2c92e6e0ad17
#
_cell.length_a   1.000
_cell.length_b   1.000
_cell.length_c   1.000
_cell.angle_alpha   90.00
_cell.angle_beta   90.00
_cell.angle_gamma   90.00
#
_symmetry.space_group_name_H-M   'P 1'
#
loop_
_entity.id
_entity.type
_entity.pdbx_description
1 polymer ?
#
loop_
_entity_poly.entity_id
_entity_poly.type
_entity_poly.pdbx_seq_one_letter_code
_entity_poly.pdbx_strand_id
1 'polypeptide(L)'
;MKTIYPFMGLALCSVTAQAQEKPNFLIIQCDHLTQRVVGAYGQTQGCTLPIDEVASRGVIFSNAYVGCPLSQPSRAALWSGMMPHQTNVRSNSSEPINPRIPENVPTLGSLFSENGYEAVHFGKTHDMGSLRGFKHKEPVAKPFTDPEFPVNNDSFLDVGTCEDAVAYLSNPPKEPFICIADFQNPHNICGFVGANEGVHTDRPISGTLPELPANFDVEDWNNIPKPVQYICCSHRRMTQASHWNEENYSHYIAAFQHYTKMVSKQVDSVLKALYSTPAGRNTIVVIMADHGDGMASHRMVTKHISFYDEMTNVPFIFAGPGIKQQKKPVKQLLTQPTLDLLPTLCDLAGISVPVEKPGISLAPTLKGEKQKKTHPYVVSEWHSEYEYVVTPGR
;
A
#
# COMPACT_ATOMS: atom_id res chain seq x y z
N MET A 1 -24.37 30.86 -74.72
CA MET A 1 -24.17 29.74 -73.77
C MET A 1 -23.11 30.15 -72.76
N LYS A 2 -23.52 30.48 -71.55
CA LYS A 2 -22.56 30.79 -70.43
C LYS A 2 -22.53 29.57 -69.48
N THR A 3 -21.39 28.91 -69.43
CA THR A 3 -21.16 27.74 -68.54
C THR A 3 -20.86 28.25 -67.18
N ILE A 4 -21.70 27.93 -66.17
CA ILE A 4 -21.46 28.20 -64.72
C ILE A 4 -20.83 26.96 -64.14
N TYR A 5 -19.58 27.10 -63.59
CA TYR A 5 -18.92 26.07 -62.79
C TYR A 5 -19.33 26.21 -61.31
N PRO A 6 -19.75 25.16 -60.65
CA PRO A 6 -20.01 25.24 -59.22
C PRO A 6 -18.69 25.17 -58.43
N PHE A 7 -18.46 26.19 -57.60
CA PHE A 7 -17.39 26.20 -56.59
C PHE A 7 -17.76 25.22 -55.46
N MET A 8 -17.07 24.12 -55.40
CA MET A 8 -17.21 23.16 -54.31
C MET A 8 -16.30 23.60 -53.16
N GLY A 9 -16.89 24.27 -52.17
CA GLY A 9 -16.16 24.67 -50.96
C GLY A 9 -15.82 23.46 -50.11
N LEU A 10 -14.52 23.14 -49.98
CA LEU A 10 -14.03 22.20 -48.99
C LEU A 10 -14.16 22.86 -47.59
N ALA A 11 -15.11 22.39 -46.79
CA ALA A 11 -15.14 22.68 -45.36
C ALA A 11 -14.04 21.86 -44.70
N LEU A 12 -12.91 22.51 -44.34
CA LEU A 12 -11.93 21.95 -43.44
C LEU A 12 -12.56 21.90 -42.03
N CYS A 13 -13.04 20.72 -41.62
CA CYS A 13 -13.30 20.44 -40.23
C CYS A 13 -11.93 20.32 -39.52
N SER A 14 -11.49 21.40 -38.89
CA SER A 14 -10.41 21.36 -37.93
C SER A 14 -10.85 20.53 -36.72
N VAL A 15 -10.52 19.25 -36.69
CA VAL A 15 -10.57 18.45 -35.49
C VAL A 15 -9.46 18.99 -34.59
N THR A 16 -9.80 19.90 -33.70
CA THR A 16 -8.93 20.25 -32.58
C THR A 16 -8.81 18.99 -31.74
N ALA A 17 -7.67 18.31 -31.85
CA ALA A 17 -7.29 17.29 -30.88
C ALA A 17 -7.23 18.01 -29.51
N GLN A 18 -8.26 17.84 -28.70
CA GLN A 18 -8.26 18.31 -27.33
C GLN A 18 -7.15 17.51 -26.65
N ALA A 19 -6.07 18.18 -26.24
CA ALA A 19 -5.00 17.52 -25.50
C ALA A 19 -5.66 16.82 -24.31
N GLN A 20 -5.46 15.52 -24.21
CA GLN A 20 -6.02 14.74 -23.11
C GLN A 20 -5.47 15.33 -21.80
N GLU A 21 -6.38 15.78 -20.94
CA GLU A 21 -6.02 16.36 -19.65
C GLU A 21 -5.24 15.32 -18.83
N LYS A 22 -4.10 15.70 -18.28
CA LYS A 22 -3.27 14.80 -17.46
C LYS A 22 -4.09 14.28 -16.28
N PRO A 23 -4.14 12.97 -16.00
CA PRO A 23 -4.89 12.47 -14.85
C PRO A 23 -4.23 12.87 -13.53
N ASN A 24 -5.05 13.12 -12.52
CA ASN A 24 -4.59 13.21 -11.15
C ASN A 24 -4.41 11.80 -10.57
N PHE A 25 -3.64 11.70 -9.48
CA PHE A 25 -3.44 10.44 -8.77
C PHE A 25 -3.70 10.63 -7.28
N LEU A 26 -4.47 9.73 -6.69
CA LEU A 26 -4.60 9.56 -5.24
C LEU A 26 -4.12 8.17 -4.88
N ILE A 27 -3.04 8.09 -4.10
CA ILE A 27 -2.53 6.84 -3.54
C ILE A 27 -3.00 6.77 -2.09
N ILE A 28 -3.76 5.75 -1.75
CA ILE A 28 -4.15 5.43 -0.37
C ILE A 28 -3.33 4.22 0.05
N GLN A 29 -2.43 4.42 1.00
CA GLN A 29 -1.61 3.38 1.57
C GLN A 29 -1.99 3.14 3.01
N CYS A 30 -2.15 1.86 3.40
CA CYS A 30 -2.45 1.46 4.77
C CYS A 30 -1.34 0.50 5.24
N ASP A 31 -0.60 0.88 6.29
CA ASP A 31 0.48 0.06 6.84
C ASP A 31 -0.07 -1.24 7.43
N HIS A 32 0.53 -2.37 7.11
CA HIS A 32 0.10 -3.71 7.55
C HIS A 32 -1.16 -4.27 6.88
N LEU A 33 -1.81 -3.59 5.93
CA LEU A 33 -3.07 -4.09 5.37
C LEU A 33 -2.84 -5.34 4.53
N THR A 34 -3.30 -6.49 5.00
CA THR A 34 -3.27 -7.77 4.27
C THR A 34 -4.51 -7.94 3.38
N GLN A 35 -4.39 -8.68 2.27
CA GLN A 35 -5.54 -9.05 1.43
C GLN A 35 -6.62 -9.83 2.22
N ARG A 36 -6.23 -10.50 3.30
CA ARG A 36 -7.12 -11.37 4.10
C ARG A 36 -8.25 -10.65 4.84
N VAL A 37 -8.24 -9.32 4.94
CA VAL A 37 -9.32 -8.53 5.54
C VAL A 37 -10.06 -7.66 4.54
N VAL A 38 -9.64 -7.67 3.27
CA VAL A 38 -10.21 -6.82 2.22
C VAL A 38 -11.30 -7.57 1.46
N GLY A 39 -12.52 -7.04 1.47
CA GLY A 39 -13.69 -7.67 0.86
C GLY A 39 -13.53 -7.93 -0.63
N ALA A 40 -12.87 -7.04 -1.36
CA ALA A 40 -12.57 -7.19 -2.79
C ALA A 40 -11.75 -8.44 -3.14
N TYR A 41 -11.05 -9.03 -2.17
CA TYR A 41 -10.30 -10.28 -2.32
C TYR A 41 -11.08 -11.51 -1.81
N GLY A 42 -12.36 -11.34 -1.46
CA GLY A 42 -13.25 -12.44 -1.08
C GLY A 42 -13.53 -12.55 0.41
N GLN A 43 -13.13 -11.56 1.22
CA GLN A 43 -13.43 -11.54 2.64
C GLN A 43 -14.85 -11.05 2.91
N THR A 44 -15.51 -11.61 3.90
CA THR A 44 -16.95 -11.36 4.18
C THR A 44 -17.19 -10.51 5.43
N GLN A 45 -16.16 -10.13 6.17
CA GLN A 45 -16.29 -9.43 7.44
C GLN A 45 -16.74 -7.95 7.31
N GLY A 46 -16.80 -7.41 6.09
CA GLY A 46 -17.24 -6.03 5.84
C GLY A 46 -16.34 -4.95 6.45
N CYS A 47 -15.05 -5.26 6.63
CA CYS A 47 -14.11 -4.32 7.23
C CYS A 47 -13.72 -3.16 6.32
N THR A 48 -13.85 -3.32 5.00
CA THR A 48 -13.22 -2.48 3.97
C THR A 48 -14.19 -2.00 2.89
N LEU A 49 -15.47 -1.78 3.21
CA LEU A 49 -16.49 -1.42 2.23
C LEU A 49 -16.09 -0.25 1.28
N PRO A 50 -15.48 0.86 1.73
CA PRO A 50 -15.05 1.93 0.83
C PRO A 50 -13.93 1.50 -0.15
N ILE A 51 -13.03 0.63 0.30
CA ILE A 51 -11.98 0.03 -0.54
C ILE A 51 -12.63 -0.88 -1.59
N ASP A 52 -13.61 -1.68 -1.16
CA ASP A 52 -14.34 -2.62 -2.02
C ASP A 52 -15.15 -1.89 -3.11
N GLU A 53 -15.71 -0.72 -2.78
CA GLU A 53 -16.39 0.13 -3.75
C GLU A 53 -15.43 0.65 -4.82
N VAL A 54 -14.23 1.09 -4.45
CA VAL A 54 -13.20 1.49 -5.43
C VAL A 54 -12.81 0.30 -6.29
N ALA A 55 -12.55 -0.84 -5.69
CA ALA A 55 -12.17 -2.08 -6.35
C ALA A 55 -13.23 -2.54 -7.37
N SER A 56 -14.52 -2.38 -7.03
CA SER A 56 -15.64 -2.76 -7.90
C SER A 56 -15.69 -1.99 -9.22
N ARG A 57 -15.02 -0.84 -9.31
CA ARG A 57 -14.97 0.04 -10.48
C ARG A 57 -13.65 -0.03 -11.24
N GLY A 58 -12.73 -0.88 -10.81
CA GLY A 58 -11.36 -0.87 -11.29
C GLY A 58 -10.76 -2.23 -11.61
N VAL A 59 -9.48 -2.33 -11.39
CA VAL A 59 -8.65 -3.52 -11.58
C VAL A 59 -8.04 -3.91 -10.24
N ILE A 60 -8.17 -5.18 -9.89
CA ILE A 60 -7.63 -5.80 -8.67
C ILE A 60 -6.55 -6.80 -9.09
N PHE A 61 -5.35 -6.67 -8.55
CA PHE A 61 -4.28 -7.66 -8.75
C PHE A 61 -4.25 -8.62 -7.55
N SER A 62 -4.47 -9.93 -7.79
CA SER A 62 -4.46 -10.95 -6.73
C SER A 62 -3.06 -11.38 -6.32
N ASN A 63 -2.11 -11.37 -7.25
CA ASN A 63 -0.73 -11.81 -7.04
C ASN A 63 0.17 -10.58 -6.99
N ALA A 64 0.12 -9.83 -5.88
CA ALA A 64 0.81 -8.56 -5.68
C ALA A 64 1.76 -8.64 -4.49
N TYR A 65 3.01 -9.01 -4.74
CA TYR A 65 4.01 -9.32 -3.72
C TYR A 65 4.98 -8.17 -3.51
N VAL A 66 5.15 -7.74 -2.25
CA VAL A 66 6.11 -6.69 -1.90
C VAL A 66 7.54 -7.22 -1.86
N GLY A 67 8.49 -6.35 -2.16
CA GLY A 67 9.93 -6.70 -2.17
C GLY A 67 10.53 -6.92 -0.78
N CYS A 68 9.83 -6.51 0.28
CA CYS A 68 10.23 -6.75 1.67
C CYS A 68 9.01 -6.62 2.59
N PRO A 69 8.73 -7.59 3.47
CA PRO A 69 7.61 -7.51 4.41
C PRO A 69 7.96 -6.68 5.66
N LEU A 70 8.56 -5.50 5.47
CA LEU A 70 8.96 -4.58 6.53
C LEU A 70 8.79 -3.13 6.04
N SER A 71 8.22 -2.26 6.89
CA SER A 71 7.74 -0.94 6.47
C SER A 71 8.80 -0.07 5.79
N GLN A 72 9.95 0.18 6.43
CA GLN A 72 10.94 1.12 5.90
C GLN A 72 11.59 0.64 4.60
N PRO A 73 12.07 -0.61 4.47
CA PRO A 73 12.59 -1.11 3.21
C PRO A 73 11.54 -1.16 2.11
N SER A 74 10.31 -1.57 2.43
CA SER A 74 9.22 -1.60 1.46
C SER A 74 8.87 -0.20 0.94
N ARG A 75 8.75 0.78 1.83
CA ARG A 75 8.45 2.18 1.46
C ARG A 75 9.57 2.80 0.64
N ALA A 76 10.83 2.57 1.05
CA ALA A 76 11.99 2.98 0.27
C ALA A 76 11.95 2.42 -1.16
N ALA A 77 11.58 1.15 -1.30
CA ALA A 77 11.42 0.49 -2.60
C ALA A 77 10.24 1.05 -3.40
N LEU A 78 9.06 1.23 -2.77
CA LEU A 78 7.85 1.75 -3.41
C LEU A 78 8.07 3.10 -4.10
N TRP A 79 8.67 4.06 -3.39
CA TRP A 79 8.81 5.41 -3.90
C TRP A 79 10.02 5.60 -4.80
N SER A 80 11.01 4.69 -4.73
CA SER A 80 12.18 4.70 -5.60
C SER A 80 12.08 3.74 -6.80
N GLY A 81 11.20 2.74 -6.76
CA GLY A 81 11.11 1.67 -7.75
C GLY A 81 12.37 0.80 -7.77
N MET A 82 13.03 0.59 -6.63
CA MET A 82 14.28 -0.17 -6.48
C MET A 82 14.15 -1.16 -5.33
N MET A 83 14.82 -2.30 -5.43
CA MET A 83 14.82 -3.31 -4.37
C MET A 83 15.60 -2.83 -3.13
N PRO A 84 15.31 -3.35 -1.91
CA PRO A 84 16.03 -2.97 -0.69
C PRO A 84 17.55 -3.10 -0.76
N HIS A 85 18.09 -4.14 -1.42
CA HIS A 85 19.54 -4.27 -1.63
C HIS A 85 20.13 -3.16 -2.51
N GLN A 86 19.32 -2.59 -3.42
CA GLN A 86 19.74 -1.49 -4.30
C GLN A 86 19.68 -0.14 -3.59
N THR A 87 18.68 0.04 -2.70
CA THR A 87 18.53 1.27 -1.90
C THR A 87 19.43 1.30 -0.67
N ASN A 88 19.95 0.14 -0.23
CA ASN A 88 20.60 -0.11 1.05
C ASN A 88 19.72 0.18 2.29
N VAL A 89 18.42 0.45 2.09
CA VAL A 89 17.45 0.54 3.20
C VAL A 89 16.94 -0.87 3.50
N ARG A 90 17.50 -1.50 4.52
CA ARG A 90 17.39 -2.96 4.73
C ARG A 90 16.57 -3.33 5.97
N SER A 91 16.32 -2.37 6.86
CA SER A 91 15.64 -2.60 8.14
C SER A 91 14.79 -1.39 8.54
N ASN A 92 14.17 -1.44 9.73
CA ASN A 92 13.46 -0.29 10.31
C ASN A 92 14.40 0.61 11.16
N SER A 93 15.68 0.61 10.85
CA SER A 93 16.68 1.40 11.57
C SER A 93 16.95 2.73 10.88
N SER A 94 17.46 3.69 11.63
CA SER A 94 17.94 4.98 11.10
C SER A 94 19.42 4.93 10.74
N GLU A 95 19.97 6.05 10.28
CA GLU A 95 21.42 6.20 10.09
C GLU A 95 22.19 5.91 11.40
N PRO A 96 23.37 5.30 11.32
CA PRO A 96 24.10 4.92 10.11
C PRO A 96 23.75 3.54 9.52
N ILE A 97 22.86 2.77 10.12
CA ILE A 97 22.52 1.41 9.68
C ILE A 97 21.85 1.46 8.29
N ASN A 98 20.85 2.30 8.14
CA ASN A 98 20.24 2.56 6.84
C ASN A 98 20.71 3.93 6.31
N PRO A 99 21.39 3.99 5.17
CA PRO A 99 21.69 5.25 4.52
C PRO A 99 20.43 5.87 3.91
N ARG A 100 20.43 7.18 3.77
CA ARG A 100 19.42 7.84 2.93
C ARG A 100 19.60 7.46 1.46
N ILE A 101 18.50 7.37 0.74
CA ILE A 101 18.55 7.14 -0.72
C ILE A 101 19.32 8.29 -1.38
N PRO A 102 20.33 7.96 -2.23
CA PRO A 102 21.14 8.97 -2.89
C PRO A 102 20.31 10.00 -3.69
N GLU A 103 20.73 11.25 -3.69
CA GLU A 103 19.97 12.35 -4.32
C GLU A 103 19.83 12.20 -5.84
N ASN A 104 20.75 11.51 -6.48
CA ASN A 104 20.72 11.25 -7.91
C ASN A 104 19.77 10.10 -8.31
N VAL A 105 19.15 9.41 -7.35
CA VAL A 105 18.14 8.37 -7.63
C VAL A 105 16.80 9.05 -7.89
N PRO A 106 16.20 8.94 -9.09
CA PRO A 106 14.86 9.45 -9.35
C PRO A 106 13.82 8.72 -8.49
N THR A 107 13.00 9.49 -7.78
CA THR A 107 11.89 9.01 -6.96
C THR A 107 10.56 9.34 -7.63
N LEU A 108 9.47 8.69 -7.19
CA LEU A 108 8.14 8.98 -7.70
C LEU A 108 7.81 10.49 -7.57
N GLY A 109 8.09 11.07 -6.40
CA GLY A 109 7.82 12.49 -6.16
C GLY A 109 8.65 13.41 -7.04
N SER A 110 9.95 13.13 -7.21
CA SER A 110 10.81 13.98 -8.07
C SER A 110 10.37 13.90 -9.53
N LEU A 111 10.05 12.71 -10.04
CA LEU A 111 9.58 12.54 -11.43
C LEU A 111 8.27 13.29 -11.69
N PHE A 112 7.32 13.23 -10.76
CA PHE A 112 6.04 13.92 -10.92
C PHE A 112 6.19 15.44 -10.78
N SER A 113 6.91 15.93 -9.77
CA SER A 113 7.10 17.37 -9.57
C SER A 113 7.86 18.02 -10.72
N GLU A 114 8.89 17.39 -11.26
CA GLU A 114 9.63 17.84 -12.44
C GLU A 114 8.80 17.85 -13.73
N ASN A 115 7.70 17.11 -13.77
CA ASN A 115 6.78 17.05 -14.90
C ASN A 115 5.48 17.84 -14.70
N GLY A 116 5.49 18.80 -13.75
CA GLY A 116 4.41 19.77 -13.57
C GLY A 116 3.22 19.27 -12.77
N TYR A 117 3.40 18.24 -11.95
CA TYR A 117 2.41 17.82 -10.96
C TYR A 117 2.66 18.50 -9.62
N GLU A 118 1.62 18.88 -8.92
CA GLU A 118 1.74 19.13 -7.50
C GLU A 118 1.81 17.79 -6.77
N ALA A 119 2.97 17.47 -6.19
CA ALA A 119 3.21 16.24 -5.44
C ALA A 119 3.10 16.51 -3.94
N VAL A 120 2.13 15.89 -3.26
CA VAL A 120 1.87 16.07 -1.83
C VAL A 120 1.76 14.72 -1.13
N HIS A 121 2.22 14.70 0.12
CA HIS A 121 2.18 13.51 0.97
C HIS A 121 1.67 13.88 2.36
N PHE A 122 0.71 13.13 2.86
CA PHE A 122 0.14 13.25 4.21
C PHE A 122 0.29 11.91 4.93
N GLY A 123 0.78 11.92 6.15
CA GLY A 123 0.86 10.73 6.99
C GLY A 123 2.26 10.16 7.16
N LYS A 124 2.36 8.84 7.23
CA LYS A 124 3.57 8.12 7.60
C LYS A 124 4.67 8.24 6.55
N THR A 125 5.86 8.72 6.94
CA THR A 125 7.03 8.78 6.08
C THR A 125 7.83 7.47 6.08
N HIS A 126 8.65 7.24 7.08
CA HIS A 126 9.46 6.04 7.30
C HIS A 126 10.16 5.52 6.02
N ASP A 127 10.81 6.38 5.26
CA ASP A 127 11.15 6.20 3.85
C ASP A 127 12.63 6.40 3.48
N MET A 128 13.45 6.88 4.42
CA MET A 128 14.87 7.21 4.22
C MET A 128 15.15 8.14 3.02
N GLY A 129 14.24 9.07 2.75
CA GLY A 129 14.38 10.08 1.71
C GLY A 129 13.85 9.66 0.34
N SER A 130 13.12 8.55 0.23
CA SER A 130 12.49 8.13 -1.02
C SER A 130 11.25 8.94 -1.38
N LEU A 131 10.65 9.66 -0.43
CA LEU A 131 9.56 10.63 -0.66
C LEU A 131 10.04 11.98 -1.21
N ARG A 132 11.33 12.12 -1.54
CA ARG A 132 11.86 13.34 -2.17
C ARG A 132 11.02 13.74 -3.38
N GLY A 133 10.73 15.05 -3.48
CA GLY A 133 9.86 15.64 -4.50
C GLY A 133 8.42 15.81 -4.05
N PHE A 134 7.97 15.10 -3.02
CA PHE A 134 6.69 15.39 -2.37
C PHE A 134 6.82 16.51 -1.35
N LYS A 135 5.85 17.43 -1.34
CA LYS A 135 5.63 18.33 -0.22
C LYS A 135 4.99 17.52 0.90
N HIS A 136 5.75 17.22 1.92
CA HIS A 136 5.26 16.46 3.07
C HIS A 136 4.69 17.39 4.13
N LYS A 137 3.57 16.97 4.72
CA LYS A 137 3.01 17.59 5.92
C LYS A 137 2.93 16.54 7.03
N GLU A 138 3.65 16.79 8.11
CA GLU A 138 3.58 15.96 9.31
C GLU A 138 2.16 15.99 9.90
N PRO A 139 1.54 14.83 10.14
CA PRO A 139 0.22 14.79 10.73
C PRO A 139 0.25 15.27 12.17
N VAL A 140 -0.71 16.10 12.53
CA VAL A 140 -0.90 16.51 13.92
C VAL A 140 -1.73 15.45 14.62
N ALA A 141 -1.19 14.85 15.68
CA ALA A 141 -1.91 13.89 16.49
C ALA A 141 -3.19 14.53 17.06
N LYS A 142 -4.33 13.88 16.85
CA LYS A 142 -5.62 14.33 17.37
C LYS A 142 -6.07 13.41 18.49
N PRO A 143 -6.63 13.97 19.57
CA PRO A 143 -7.20 13.15 20.63
C PRO A 143 -8.25 12.18 20.07
N PHE A 144 -8.05 10.92 20.34
CA PHE A 144 -8.97 9.86 19.95
C PHE A 144 -9.05 8.84 21.07
N THR A 145 -10.24 8.40 21.38
CA THR A 145 -10.49 7.34 22.37
C THR A 145 -11.26 6.22 21.68
N ASP A 146 -10.79 5.00 21.88
CA ASP A 146 -11.49 3.81 21.42
C ASP A 146 -12.04 3.08 22.65
N PRO A 147 -13.36 2.85 22.74
CA PRO A 147 -13.95 2.15 23.88
C PRO A 147 -13.65 0.64 23.88
N GLU A 148 -13.29 0.07 22.72
CA GLU A 148 -13.11 -1.37 22.57
C GLU A 148 -11.64 -1.78 22.66
N PHE A 149 -10.73 -0.96 22.15
CA PHE A 149 -9.30 -1.30 22.08
C PHE A 149 -8.39 -0.17 22.54
N PRO A 150 -7.19 -0.51 23.07
CA PRO A 150 -6.20 0.50 23.37
C PRO A 150 -5.74 1.18 22.08
N VAL A 151 -5.82 2.50 22.05
CA VAL A 151 -5.28 3.33 20.98
C VAL A 151 -3.93 3.90 21.38
N ASN A 152 -3.08 4.10 20.42
CA ASN A 152 -1.76 4.71 20.57
C ASN A 152 -1.60 5.88 19.59
N ASN A 153 -0.38 6.42 19.51
CA ASN A 153 -0.06 7.53 18.62
C ASN A 153 -0.42 7.27 17.15
N ASP A 154 -0.38 6.03 16.69
CA ASP A 154 -0.70 5.68 15.31
C ASP A 154 -2.13 6.06 14.95
N SER A 155 -3.10 5.77 15.84
CA SER A 155 -4.51 6.16 15.65
C SER A 155 -4.68 7.68 15.69
N PHE A 156 -3.97 8.36 16.57
CA PHE A 156 -4.03 9.81 16.65
C PHE A 156 -3.47 10.49 15.42
N LEU A 157 -2.40 9.95 14.86
CA LEU A 157 -1.77 10.46 13.64
C LEU A 157 -2.66 10.21 12.42
N ASP A 158 -3.34 9.08 12.32
CA ASP A 158 -4.24 8.77 11.22
C ASP A 158 -5.42 9.73 11.13
N VAL A 159 -5.94 10.21 12.27
CA VAL A 159 -6.97 11.26 12.27
C VAL A 159 -6.43 12.54 11.64
N GLY A 160 -5.22 12.98 12.03
CA GLY A 160 -4.56 14.14 11.43
C GLY A 160 -4.28 13.96 9.94
N THR A 161 -3.79 12.78 9.55
CA THR A 161 -3.57 12.43 8.14
C THR A 161 -4.87 12.54 7.32
N CYS A 162 -5.96 12.00 7.86
CA CYS A 162 -7.27 12.07 7.22
C CYS A 162 -7.75 13.51 7.05
N GLU A 163 -7.70 14.33 8.11
CA GLU A 163 -8.10 15.73 8.05
C GLU A 163 -7.30 16.54 7.03
N ASP A 164 -5.99 16.34 6.97
CA ASP A 164 -5.12 17.04 6.03
C ASP A 164 -5.39 16.62 4.57
N ALA A 165 -5.55 15.32 4.32
CA ALA A 165 -5.90 14.82 2.99
C ALA A 165 -7.29 15.29 2.55
N VAL A 166 -8.28 15.27 3.45
CA VAL A 166 -9.64 15.78 3.19
C VAL A 166 -9.61 17.27 2.86
N ALA A 167 -8.88 18.08 3.64
CA ALA A 167 -8.76 19.52 3.41
C ALA A 167 -8.16 19.82 2.03
N TYR A 168 -7.10 19.10 1.64
CA TYR A 168 -6.47 19.23 0.34
C TYR A 168 -7.40 18.81 -0.80
N LEU A 169 -8.02 17.65 -0.72
CA LEU A 169 -8.86 17.09 -1.78
C LEU A 169 -10.21 17.80 -1.92
N SER A 170 -10.68 18.49 -0.88
CA SER A 170 -11.87 19.35 -0.95
C SER A 170 -11.61 20.65 -1.70
N ASN A 171 -10.35 21.09 -1.81
CA ASN A 171 -9.93 22.28 -2.54
C ASN A 171 -8.68 21.99 -3.36
N PRO A 172 -8.76 21.07 -4.34
CA PRO A 172 -7.58 20.63 -5.07
C PRO A 172 -7.03 21.78 -5.95
N PRO A 173 -5.73 21.74 -6.30
CA PRO A 173 -5.13 22.70 -7.21
C PRO A 173 -5.73 22.61 -8.61
N LYS A 174 -5.44 23.62 -9.43
CA LYS A 174 -5.81 23.60 -10.86
C LYS A 174 -4.86 22.74 -11.68
N GLU A 175 -3.61 22.68 -11.25
CA GLU A 175 -2.57 21.85 -11.83
C GLU A 175 -2.85 20.37 -11.52
N PRO A 176 -2.40 19.45 -12.37
CA PRO A 176 -2.52 18.03 -12.06
C PRO A 176 -1.73 17.70 -10.77
N PHE A 177 -2.26 16.81 -9.96
CA PHE A 177 -1.65 16.45 -8.69
C PHE A 177 -1.42 14.95 -8.53
N ILE A 178 -0.44 14.60 -7.72
CA ILE A 178 -0.27 13.28 -7.11
C ILE A 178 -0.28 13.44 -5.60
N CYS A 179 -1.28 12.86 -4.94
CA CYS A 179 -1.51 12.93 -3.51
C CYS A 179 -1.35 11.54 -2.90
N ILE A 180 -0.58 11.43 -1.82
CA ILE A 180 -0.48 10.22 -1.02
C ILE A 180 -1.16 10.47 0.33
N ALA A 181 -2.16 9.68 0.66
CA ALA A 181 -2.73 9.55 2.00
C ALA A 181 -2.21 8.25 2.61
N ASP A 182 -1.25 8.36 3.51
CA ASP A 182 -0.45 7.26 4.04
C ASP A 182 -0.79 7.01 5.51
N PHE A 183 -1.70 6.06 5.73
CA PHE A 183 -2.21 5.71 7.04
C PHE A 183 -1.32 4.70 7.75
N GLN A 184 -1.22 4.84 9.07
CA GLN A 184 -0.49 3.91 9.91
C GLN A 184 -1.29 2.64 10.22
N ASN A 185 -2.63 2.73 10.37
CA ASN A 185 -3.44 1.55 10.66
C ASN A 185 -3.60 0.63 9.43
N PRO A 186 -3.72 -0.69 9.71
CA PRO A 186 -3.93 -1.38 10.98
C PRO A 186 -2.67 -1.65 11.85
N HIS A 187 -1.57 -0.94 11.69
CA HIS A 187 -0.31 -1.10 12.44
C HIS A 187 -0.47 -1.06 13.98
N ASN A 188 -1.56 -0.51 14.52
CA ASN A 188 -1.88 -0.56 15.96
C ASN A 188 -1.89 -1.97 16.54
N ILE A 189 -2.04 -2.99 15.70
CA ILE A 189 -1.95 -4.39 16.09
C ILE A 189 -0.62 -4.72 16.79
N CYS A 190 0.46 -4.04 16.44
CA CYS A 190 1.73 -4.18 17.13
C CYS A 190 1.65 -3.71 18.59
N GLY A 191 0.90 -2.65 18.85
CA GLY A 191 0.61 -2.17 20.21
C GLY A 191 -0.28 -3.14 20.99
N PHE A 192 -1.30 -3.69 20.32
CA PHE A 192 -2.16 -4.72 20.90
C PHE A 192 -1.36 -5.93 21.37
N VAL A 193 -0.48 -6.50 20.53
CA VAL A 193 0.37 -7.63 20.91
C VAL A 193 1.26 -7.26 22.11
N GLY A 194 1.85 -6.05 22.11
CA GLY A 194 2.71 -5.60 23.21
C GLY A 194 1.97 -5.39 24.53
N ALA A 195 0.72 -4.91 24.48
CA ALA A 195 -0.11 -4.69 25.67
C ALA A 195 -0.67 -6.00 26.26
N ASN A 196 -0.78 -7.04 25.45
CA ASN A 196 -1.31 -8.35 25.84
C ASN A 196 -0.22 -9.43 25.96
N GLU A 197 0.99 -9.03 26.30
CA GLU A 197 2.11 -9.94 26.58
C GLU A 197 1.73 -10.88 27.74
N GLY A 198 1.52 -12.15 27.38
CA GLY A 198 1.33 -13.21 28.37
C GLY A 198 -0.10 -13.51 28.77
N VAL A 199 -1.07 -12.62 28.69
CA VAL A 199 -2.48 -12.93 29.06
C VAL A 199 -3.45 -11.85 28.54
N HIS A 200 -4.64 -12.29 28.17
CA HIS A 200 -5.94 -11.61 28.08
C HIS A 200 -5.97 -10.09 27.93
N THR A 201 -6.70 -9.68 26.95
CA THR A 201 -7.30 -8.36 26.93
C THR A 201 -8.22 -8.21 28.14
N ASP A 202 -7.93 -7.27 29.03
CA ASP A 202 -8.88 -6.85 30.06
C ASP A 202 -10.19 -6.27 29.45
N ARG A 203 -10.25 -6.23 28.14
CA ARG A 203 -11.40 -5.76 27.35
C ARG A 203 -11.82 -6.85 26.36
N PRO A 204 -12.72 -7.74 26.79
CA PRO A 204 -13.28 -8.74 25.90
C PRO A 204 -14.02 -8.04 24.74
N ILE A 205 -13.76 -8.47 23.53
CA ILE A 205 -14.51 -8.06 22.35
C ILE A 205 -15.95 -8.53 22.53
N SER A 206 -16.90 -7.61 22.43
CA SER A 206 -18.30 -7.95 22.45
C SER A 206 -18.70 -8.69 21.16
N GLY A 207 -19.24 -9.89 21.28
CA GLY A 207 -19.71 -10.68 20.15
C GLY A 207 -18.96 -11.99 19.93
N THR A 208 -19.25 -12.64 18.82
CA THR A 208 -18.58 -13.89 18.43
C THR A 208 -17.18 -13.57 17.91
N LEU A 209 -16.19 -14.20 18.51
CA LEU A 209 -14.80 -14.09 18.04
C LEU A 209 -14.65 -14.70 16.63
N PRO A 210 -13.76 -14.16 15.79
CA PRO A 210 -13.44 -14.75 14.51
C PRO A 210 -12.85 -16.14 14.66
N GLU A 211 -13.15 -17.02 13.71
CA GLU A 211 -12.50 -18.31 13.60
C GLU A 211 -11.02 -18.16 13.25
N LEU A 212 -10.22 -19.11 13.71
CA LEU A 212 -8.81 -19.21 13.34
C LEU A 212 -8.67 -19.58 11.86
N PRO A 213 -7.62 -19.10 11.18
CA PRO A 213 -7.39 -19.45 9.79
C PRO A 213 -7.11 -20.94 9.63
N ALA A 214 -7.49 -21.51 8.48
CA ALA A 214 -7.32 -22.95 8.21
C ALA A 214 -5.84 -23.41 8.28
N ASN A 215 -4.90 -22.48 8.12
CA ASN A 215 -3.46 -22.71 8.25
C ASN A 215 -2.90 -22.16 9.58
N PHE A 216 -3.71 -22.14 10.63
CA PHE A 216 -3.28 -21.69 11.96
C PHE A 216 -2.18 -22.55 12.53
N ASP A 217 -2.34 -23.87 12.47
CA ASP A 217 -1.33 -24.80 12.97
C ASP A 217 -0.21 -24.99 11.94
N VAL A 218 0.99 -25.15 12.47
CA VAL A 218 2.17 -25.49 11.68
C VAL A 218 2.27 -27.01 11.64
N GLU A 219 2.18 -27.60 10.46
CA GLU A 219 2.13 -29.05 10.27
C GLU A 219 3.42 -29.74 10.78
N ASP A 220 4.60 -29.18 10.49
CA ASP A 220 5.88 -29.73 10.95
C ASP A 220 6.96 -28.64 11.05
N TRP A 221 7.24 -28.20 12.27
CA TRP A 221 8.28 -27.23 12.57
C TRP A 221 9.68 -27.67 12.10
N ASN A 222 9.97 -28.95 12.03
CA ASN A 222 11.27 -29.44 11.62
C ASN A 222 11.52 -29.27 10.12
N ASN A 223 10.47 -29.21 9.34
CA ASN A 223 10.53 -29.00 7.89
C ASN A 223 10.46 -27.54 7.46
N ILE A 224 10.20 -26.62 8.38
CA ILE A 224 10.23 -25.18 8.08
C ILE A 224 11.71 -24.74 7.92
N PRO A 225 12.02 -23.85 6.95
CA PRO A 225 13.37 -23.31 6.79
C PRO A 225 13.92 -22.70 8.08
N LYS A 226 15.19 -22.99 8.41
CA LYS A 226 15.83 -22.53 9.64
C LYS A 226 15.72 -21.02 9.89
N PRO A 227 15.86 -20.13 8.88
CA PRO A 227 15.63 -18.70 9.08
C PRO A 227 14.22 -18.39 9.62
N VAL A 228 13.18 -19.06 9.11
CA VAL A 228 11.79 -18.88 9.58
C VAL A 228 11.63 -19.39 11.01
N GLN A 229 12.18 -20.57 11.34
CA GLN A 229 12.19 -21.08 12.72
C GLN A 229 12.85 -20.09 13.69
N TYR A 230 14.03 -19.55 13.31
CA TYR A 230 14.75 -18.57 14.12
C TYR A 230 13.91 -17.33 14.41
N ILE A 231 13.24 -16.80 13.41
CA ILE A 231 12.41 -15.59 13.53
C ILE A 231 11.20 -15.82 14.42
N CYS A 232 10.54 -16.95 14.26
CA CYS A 232 9.41 -17.31 15.11
C CYS A 232 9.80 -17.41 16.59
N CYS A 233 11.08 -17.73 16.90
CA CYS A 233 11.58 -17.82 18.27
C CYS A 233 12.18 -16.51 18.79
N SER A 234 12.72 -15.65 17.93
CA SER A 234 13.53 -14.49 18.33
C SER A 234 12.85 -13.14 18.12
N HIS A 235 11.85 -13.07 17.24
CA HIS A 235 11.16 -11.82 17.00
C HIS A 235 10.33 -11.37 18.21
N ARG A 236 10.51 -10.12 18.65
CA ARG A 236 9.89 -9.59 19.87
C ARG A 236 8.38 -9.89 19.97
N ARG A 237 7.60 -9.66 18.89
CA ARG A 237 6.16 -9.86 18.94
C ARG A 237 5.77 -11.34 19.01
N MET A 238 6.53 -12.21 18.34
CA MET A 238 6.36 -13.66 18.45
C MET A 238 6.65 -14.14 19.87
N THR A 239 7.72 -13.62 20.50
CA THR A 239 8.04 -13.92 21.90
C THR A 239 6.92 -13.45 22.84
N GLN A 240 6.37 -12.26 22.62
CA GLN A 240 5.25 -11.73 23.41
C GLN A 240 3.99 -12.60 23.28
N ALA A 241 3.72 -13.13 22.09
CA ALA A 241 2.57 -14.01 21.83
C ALA A 241 2.86 -15.51 22.12
N SER A 242 4.05 -15.86 22.59
CA SER A 242 4.46 -17.28 22.74
C SER A 242 3.60 -18.11 23.69
N HIS A 243 2.91 -17.45 24.62
CA HIS A 243 2.03 -18.08 25.61
C HIS A 243 0.54 -18.03 25.24
N TRP A 244 0.21 -17.50 24.06
CA TRP A 244 -1.17 -17.35 23.63
C TRP A 244 -1.80 -18.68 23.29
N ASN A 245 -3.04 -18.87 23.74
CA ASN A 245 -3.91 -19.96 23.31
C ASN A 245 -4.73 -19.54 22.06
N GLU A 246 -5.56 -20.43 21.56
CA GLU A 246 -6.40 -20.20 20.38
C GLU A 246 -7.34 -19.00 20.55
N GLU A 247 -7.94 -18.82 21.73
CA GLU A 247 -8.80 -17.70 22.04
C GLU A 247 -8.06 -16.36 21.96
N ASN A 248 -6.80 -16.29 22.43
CA ASN A 248 -5.98 -15.09 22.31
C ASN A 248 -5.70 -14.74 20.84
N TYR A 249 -5.46 -15.73 19.98
CA TYR A 249 -5.33 -15.50 18.55
C TYR A 249 -6.64 -15.05 17.89
N SER A 250 -7.79 -15.55 18.32
CA SER A 250 -9.09 -15.06 17.84
C SER A 250 -9.33 -13.61 18.25
N HIS A 251 -8.93 -13.20 19.47
CA HIS A 251 -8.94 -11.80 19.90
C HIS A 251 -8.00 -10.94 19.06
N TYR A 252 -6.81 -11.45 18.73
CA TYR A 252 -5.87 -10.76 17.84
C TYR A 252 -6.48 -10.49 16.46
N ILE A 253 -7.12 -11.49 15.85
CA ILE A 253 -7.80 -11.33 14.56
C ILE A 253 -8.90 -10.27 14.67
N ALA A 254 -9.71 -10.31 15.73
CA ALA A 254 -10.77 -9.34 15.95
C ALA A 254 -10.22 -7.90 16.13
N ALA A 255 -9.12 -7.74 16.87
CA ALA A 255 -8.43 -6.47 17.01
C ALA A 255 -7.92 -5.95 15.66
N PHE A 256 -7.32 -6.82 14.85
CA PHE A 256 -6.85 -6.46 13.52
C PHE A 256 -8.00 -5.98 12.62
N GLN A 257 -9.13 -6.69 12.63
CA GLN A 257 -10.35 -6.30 11.92
C GLN A 257 -10.87 -4.95 12.41
N HIS A 258 -10.82 -4.69 13.71
CA HIS A 258 -11.24 -3.44 14.29
C HIS A 258 -10.37 -2.27 13.79
N TYR A 259 -9.05 -2.37 13.87
CA TYR A 259 -8.14 -1.35 13.36
C TYR A 259 -8.28 -1.15 11.84
N THR A 260 -8.57 -2.21 11.11
CA THR A 260 -8.90 -2.12 9.68
C THR A 260 -10.19 -1.33 9.45
N LYS A 261 -11.24 -1.56 10.25
CA LYS A 261 -12.48 -0.76 10.16
C LYS A 261 -12.26 0.70 10.50
N MET A 262 -11.37 1.00 11.45
CA MET A 262 -11.02 2.39 11.78
C MET A 262 -10.41 3.12 10.59
N VAL A 263 -9.36 2.57 10.00
CA VAL A 263 -8.71 3.20 8.82
C VAL A 263 -9.65 3.22 7.62
N SER A 264 -10.50 2.22 7.46
CA SER A 264 -11.50 2.18 6.37
C SER A 264 -12.49 3.36 6.43
N LYS A 265 -12.89 3.80 7.62
CA LYS A 265 -13.71 5.01 7.81
C LYS A 265 -12.96 6.29 7.37
N GLN A 266 -11.66 6.36 7.62
CA GLN A 266 -10.82 7.48 7.21
C GLN A 266 -10.63 7.48 5.68
N VAL A 267 -10.42 6.31 5.09
CA VAL A 267 -10.40 6.13 3.63
C VAL A 267 -11.70 6.59 2.99
N ASP A 268 -12.85 6.26 3.58
CA ASP A 268 -14.16 6.74 3.12
C ASP A 268 -14.25 8.27 3.10
N SER A 269 -13.77 8.93 4.16
CA SER A 269 -13.75 10.39 4.25
C SER A 269 -12.89 11.02 3.16
N VAL A 270 -11.71 10.47 2.92
CA VAL A 270 -10.78 10.92 1.85
C VAL A 270 -11.41 10.74 0.47
N LEU A 271 -12.02 9.59 0.20
CA LEU A 271 -12.69 9.31 -1.08
C LEU A 271 -13.91 10.22 -1.30
N LYS A 272 -14.71 10.47 -0.26
CA LYS A 272 -15.83 11.42 -0.32
C LYS A 272 -15.37 12.83 -0.63
N ALA A 273 -14.29 13.31 0.00
CA ALA A 273 -13.72 14.61 -0.29
C ALA A 273 -13.29 14.72 -1.77
N LEU A 274 -12.55 13.73 -2.28
CA LEU A 274 -12.16 13.69 -3.68
C LEU A 274 -13.35 13.72 -4.63
N TYR A 275 -14.31 12.81 -4.44
CA TYR A 275 -15.44 12.67 -5.37
C TYR A 275 -16.49 13.80 -5.24
N SER A 276 -16.43 14.62 -4.21
CA SER A 276 -17.25 15.83 -4.08
C SER A 276 -16.79 16.97 -5.01
N THR A 277 -15.61 16.87 -5.60
CA THR A 277 -15.02 17.88 -6.47
C THR A 277 -14.94 17.41 -7.93
N PRO A 278 -14.84 18.33 -8.91
CA PRO A 278 -14.63 17.98 -10.31
C PRO A 278 -13.35 17.15 -10.54
N ALA A 279 -12.31 17.36 -9.72
CA ALA A 279 -11.05 16.62 -9.80
C ALA A 279 -11.25 15.10 -9.65
N GLY A 280 -12.24 14.66 -8.86
CA GLY A 280 -12.54 13.23 -8.69
C GLY A 280 -12.85 12.49 -9.98
N ARG A 281 -13.37 13.20 -11.03
CA ARG A 281 -13.62 12.58 -12.33
C ARG A 281 -12.36 12.32 -13.15
N ASN A 282 -11.28 13.06 -12.85
CA ASN A 282 -9.99 12.94 -13.54
C ASN A 282 -8.90 12.39 -12.63
N THR A 283 -9.27 11.71 -11.54
CA THR A 283 -8.31 11.12 -10.59
C THR A 283 -8.31 9.60 -10.67
N ILE A 284 -7.12 9.04 -10.87
CA ILE A 284 -6.86 7.60 -10.71
C ILE A 284 -6.55 7.36 -9.24
N VAL A 285 -7.34 6.50 -8.61
CA VAL A 285 -7.16 6.07 -7.22
C VAL A 285 -6.39 4.75 -7.19
N VAL A 286 -5.33 4.69 -6.39
CA VAL A 286 -4.56 3.48 -6.10
C VAL A 286 -4.72 3.15 -4.63
N ILE A 287 -5.09 1.92 -4.31
CA ILE A 287 -5.16 1.43 -2.92
C ILE A 287 -4.18 0.28 -2.76
N MET A 288 -3.32 0.39 -1.74
CA MET A 288 -2.24 -0.55 -1.51
C MET A 288 -1.79 -0.60 -0.06
N ALA A 289 -0.88 -1.53 0.23
CA ALA A 289 -0.15 -1.59 1.50
C ALA A 289 1.35 -1.74 1.25
N ASP A 290 2.15 -1.39 2.25
CA ASP A 290 3.60 -1.58 2.23
C ASP A 290 3.99 -3.05 2.53
N HIS A 291 3.23 -3.75 3.35
CA HIS A 291 3.29 -5.19 3.62
C HIS A 291 1.99 -5.63 4.32
N GLY A 292 1.84 -6.95 4.49
CA GLY A 292 0.72 -7.54 5.21
C GLY A 292 1.04 -7.85 6.69
N ASP A 293 0.29 -8.81 7.24
CA ASP A 293 0.31 -9.23 8.64
C ASP A 293 0.08 -10.75 8.73
N GLY A 294 0.65 -11.40 9.74
CA GLY A 294 0.51 -12.85 9.93
C GLY A 294 -0.91 -13.33 10.16
N MET A 295 -1.78 -12.49 10.72
CA MET A 295 -3.22 -12.79 10.90
C MET A 295 -3.47 -14.17 11.53
N ALA A 296 -2.65 -14.54 12.51
CA ALA A 296 -2.66 -15.84 13.20
C ALA A 296 -2.31 -17.06 12.31
N SER A 297 -2.11 -16.90 11.00
CA SER A 297 -1.64 -17.99 10.15
C SER A 297 -0.29 -18.51 10.65
N HIS A 298 -0.13 -19.81 10.69
CA HIS A 298 1.09 -20.45 11.24
C HIS A 298 1.44 -19.95 12.66
N ARG A 299 0.43 -19.58 13.46
CA ARG A 299 0.56 -18.92 14.77
C ARG A 299 1.39 -17.64 14.75
N MET A 300 1.47 -16.96 13.60
CA MET A 300 2.25 -15.75 13.44
C MET A 300 1.40 -14.51 13.72
N VAL A 301 2.01 -13.56 14.42
CA VAL A 301 1.44 -12.25 14.74
C VAL A 301 2.29 -11.15 14.15
N THR A 302 1.67 -10.08 13.71
CA THR A 302 2.29 -8.88 13.12
C THR A 302 3.13 -9.18 11.87
N LYS A 303 4.02 -8.27 11.51
CA LYS A 303 4.99 -8.42 10.41
C LYS A 303 6.29 -9.02 10.92
N HIS A 304 6.91 -9.81 10.13
CA HIS A 304 8.30 -10.27 10.31
C HIS A 304 8.79 -11.06 9.09
N ILE A 305 9.99 -11.62 9.21
CA ILE A 305 10.80 -12.22 8.14
C ILE A 305 10.25 -13.54 7.57
N SER A 306 8.96 -13.78 7.62
CA SER A 306 8.37 -14.88 6.87
C SER A 306 7.87 -14.35 5.54
N PHE A 307 8.20 -15.05 4.47
CA PHE A 307 7.73 -14.70 3.12
C PHE A 307 6.41 -15.37 2.77
N TYR A 308 5.59 -15.66 3.78
CA TYR A 308 4.24 -16.16 3.55
C TYR A 308 3.36 -15.11 2.90
N ASP A 309 2.36 -15.57 2.14
CA ASP A 309 1.42 -14.73 1.42
C ASP A 309 0.78 -13.66 2.32
N GLU A 310 0.50 -14.00 3.58
CA GLU A 310 -0.12 -13.10 4.54
C GLU A 310 0.67 -11.82 4.75
N MET A 311 1.99 -11.88 4.61
CA MET A 311 2.90 -10.76 4.85
C MET A 311 3.39 -10.10 3.58
N THR A 312 3.51 -10.86 2.50
CA THR A 312 4.09 -10.37 1.24
C THR A 312 3.06 -10.02 0.17
N ASN A 313 1.90 -10.70 0.16
CA ASN A 313 0.84 -10.45 -0.79
C ASN A 313 -0.14 -9.40 -0.26
N VAL A 314 -0.11 -8.21 -0.86
CA VAL A 314 -0.81 -7.02 -0.38
C VAL A 314 -1.95 -6.60 -1.32
N PRO A 315 -2.93 -5.81 -0.86
CA PRO A 315 -3.88 -5.17 -1.75
C PRO A 315 -3.16 -4.31 -2.78
N PHE A 316 -3.57 -4.42 -4.04
CA PHE A 316 -3.08 -3.59 -5.14
C PHE A 316 -4.21 -3.36 -6.14
N ILE A 317 -4.85 -2.19 -6.04
CA ILE A 317 -6.12 -1.87 -6.67
C ILE A 317 -5.99 -0.52 -7.38
N PHE A 318 -6.48 -0.45 -8.62
CA PHE A 318 -6.51 0.78 -9.42
C PHE A 318 -7.92 1.03 -9.93
N ALA A 319 -8.42 2.26 -9.80
CA ALA A 319 -9.69 2.69 -10.38
C ALA A 319 -9.64 4.16 -10.81
N GLY A 320 -10.34 4.51 -11.86
CA GLY A 320 -10.41 5.90 -12.32
C GLY A 320 -10.46 6.04 -13.84
N PRO A 321 -10.26 7.25 -14.36
CA PRO A 321 -10.34 7.52 -15.79
C PRO A 321 -9.27 6.72 -16.56
N GLY A 322 -9.67 6.12 -17.68
CA GLY A 322 -8.80 5.29 -18.51
C GLY A 322 -8.50 3.89 -17.94
N ILE A 323 -8.93 3.58 -16.71
CA ILE A 323 -8.82 2.24 -16.12
C ILE A 323 -10.04 1.43 -16.54
N LYS A 324 -9.80 0.32 -17.24
CA LYS A 324 -10.87 -0.55 -17.71
C LYS A 324 -11.27 -1.55 -16.62
N GLN A 325 -12.42 -1.29 -16.00
CA GLN A 325 -13.00 -2.18 -14.99
C GLN A 325 -12.94 -3.66 -15.40
N GLN A 326 -12.53 -4.50 -14.49
CA GLN A 326 -12.53 -5.95 -14.65
C GLN A 326 -13.50 -6.61 -13.67
N LYS A 327 -14.28 -7.58 -14.17
CA LYS A 327 -15.29 -8.30 -13.36
C LYS A 327 -14.68 -9.24 -12.31
N LYS A 328 -13.43 -9.64 -12.51
CA LYS A 328 -12.71 -10.57 -11.61
C LYS A 328 -11.29 -10.05 -11.38
N PRO A 329 -10.72 -10.33 -10.22
CA PRO A 329 -9.31 -10.03 -9.96
C PRO A 329 -8.38 -10.68 -10.98
N VAL A 330 -7.31 -9.95 -11.34
CA VAL A 330 -6.25 -10.41 -12.23
C VAL A 330 -5.38 -11.42 -11.46
N LYS A 331 -5.51 -12.70 -11.81
CA LYS A 331 -4.79 -13.82 -11.15
C LYS A 331 -3.61 -14.34 -11.97
N GLN A 332 -3.61 -14.10 -13.28
CA GLN A 332 -2.62 -14.65 -14.21
C GLN A 332 -1.33 -13.82 -14.31
N LEU A 333 -1.26 -12.68 -13.64
CA LEU A 333 -0.13 -11.77 -13.67
C LEU A 333 0.49 -11.67 -12.28
N LEU A 334 1.79 -11.96 -12.19
CA LEU A 334 2.59 -11.62 -11.02
C LEU A 334 2.89 -10.13 -11.07
N THR A 335 2.69 -9.43 -9.98
CA THR A 335 3.01 -8.02 -9.82
C THR A 335 3.84 -7.80 -8.57
N GLN A 336 4.70 -6.81 -8.61
CA GLN A 336 5.54 -6.42 -7.49
C GLN A 336 5.32 -4.93 -7.19
N PRO A 337 4.32 -4.57 -6.34
CA PRO A 337 3.95 -3.19 -6.06
C PRO A 337 5.14 -2.27 -5.77
N THR A 338 6.11 -2.77 -5.00
CA THR A 338 7.35 -2.04 -4.66
C THR A 338 8.19 -1.62 -5.88
N LEU A 339 8.03 -2.28 -7.00
CA LEU A 339 8.76 -1.98 -8.23
C LEU A 339 7.86 -1.44 -9.34
N ASP A 340 6.63 -1.96 -9.44
CA ASP A 340 5.74 -1.73 -10.58
C ASP A 340 4.93 -0.42 -10.45
N LEU A 341 4.75 0.09 -9.22
CA LEU A 341 3.97 1.31 -8.98
C LEU A 341 4.56 2.48 -9.76
N LEU A 342 5.84 2.77 -9.57
CA LEU A 342 6.50 3.93 -10.18
C LEU A 342 6.41 3.92 -11.72
N PRO A 343 6.86 2.87 -12.44
CA PRO A 343 6.76 2.86 -13.91
C PRO A 343 5.30 2.84 -14.39
N THR A 344 4.36 2.27 -13.64
CA THR A 344 2.93 2.27 -13.99
C THR A 344 2.34 3.68 -13.93
N LEU A 345 2.57 4.41 -12.84
CA LEU A 345 2.05 5.77 -12.69
C LEU A 345 2.70 6.72 -13.69
N CYS A 346 4.01 6.59 -13.92
CA CYS A 346 4.71 7.38 -14.95
C CYS A 346 4.12 7.13 -16.34
N ASP A 347 3.88 5.88 -16.73
CA ASP A 347 3.27 5.55 -18.03
C ASP A 347 1.84 6.10 -18.15
N LEU A 348 1.02 5.99 -17.11
CA LEU A 348 -0.33 6.57 -17.09
C LEU A 348 -0.31 8.11 -17.17
N ALA A 349 0.72 8.75 -16.65
CA ALA A 349 0.92 10.20 -16.67
C ALA A 349 1.63 10.71 -17.93
N GLY A 350 2.14 9.81 -18.78
CA GLY A 350 2.98 10.17 -19.92
C GLY A 350 4.36 10.70 -19.53
N ILE A 351 4.88 10.29 -18.37
CA ILE A 351 6.19 10.68 -17.83
C ILE A 351 7.23 9.62 -18.21
N SER A 352 8.34 10.03 -18.82
CA SER A 352 9.46 9.14 -19.10
C SER A 352 10.30 8.91 -17.84
N VAL A 353 10.62 7.66 -17.55
CA VAL A 353 11.55 7.31 -16.48
C VAL A 353 12.98 7.36 -17.03
N PRO A 354 13.86 8.26 -16.54
CA PRO A 354 15.15 8.54 -17.18
C PRO A 354 16.19 7.44 -16.97
N VAL A 355 15.95 6.51 -16.05
CA VAL A 355 16.84 5.38 -15.75
C VAL A 355 16.06 4.08 -15.78
N GLU A 356 16.72 3.00 -16.17
CA GLU A 356 16.09 1.68 -16.12
C GLU A 356 15.78 1.29 -14.68
N LYS A 357 14.54 0.87 -14.45
CA LYS A 357 14.05 0.37 -13.19
C LYS A 357 13.67 -1.11 -13.35
N PRO A 358 13.81 -1.94 -12.29
CA PRO A 358 13.48 -3.36 -12.37
C PRO A 358 11.98 -3.65 -12.52
N GLY A 359 11.11 -2.69 -12.17
CA GLY A 359 9.66 -2.82 -12.29
C GLY A 359 9.14 -2.71 -13.73
N ILE A 360 7.94 -3.18 -13.94
CA ILE A 360 7.22 -3.10 -15.21
C ILE A 360 6.01 -2.18 -15.09
N SER A 361 5.66 -1.51 -16.20
CA SER A 361 4.39 -0.79 -16.27
C SER A 361 3.22 -1.76 -16.41
N LEU A 362 2.22 -1.62 -15.55
CA LEU A 362 0.94 -2.34 -15.62
C LEU A 362 -0.12 -1.56 -16.41
N ALA A 363 0.22 -0.39 -16.96
CA ALA A 363 -0.71 0.45 -17.69
C ALA A 363 -1.43 -0.29 -18.84
N PRO A 364 -0.79 -1.19 -19.63
CA PRO A 364 -1.53 -1.96 -20.63
C PRO A 364 -2.66 -2.80 -20.02
N THR A 365 -2.38 -3.53 -18.93
CA THR A 365 -3.41 -4.33 -18.23
C THR A 365 -4.53 -3.43 -17.69
N LEU A 366 -4.17 -2.29 -17.10
CA LEU A 366 -5.12 -1.31 -16.56
C LEU A 366 -6.02 -0.71 -17.65
N LYS A 367 -5.50 -0.48 -18.85
CA LYS A 367 -6.25 -0.01 -20.03
C LYS A 367 -7.02 -1.14 -20.73
N GLY A 368 -6.92 -2.39 -20.26
CA GLY A 368 -7.54 -3.57 -20.85
C GLY A 368 -6.85 -4.03 -22.14
N GLU A 369 -5.59 -3.68 -22.29
CA GLU A 369 -4.72 -4.08 -23.39
C GLU A 369 -3.88 -5.30 -23.01
N LYS A 370 -3.24 -5.92 -24.01
CA LYS A 370 -2.35 -7.07 -23.76
C LYS A 370 -1.06 -6.62 -23.06
N GLN A 371 -0.82 -7.19 -21.89
CA GLN A 371 0.45 -7.03 -21.17
C GLN A 371 1.57 -7.73 -21.95
N LYS A 372 2.57 -6.97 -22.39
CA LYS A 372 3.71 -7.49 -23.16
C LYS A 372 4.87 -7.93 -22.27
N LYS A 373 5.17 -7.13 -21.23
CA LYS A 373 6.20 -7.43 -20.24
C LYS A 373 5.54 -8.00 -18.98
N THR A 374 6.03 -9.10 -18.48
CA THR A 374 5.54 -9.78 -17.28
C THR A 374 6.71 -10.19 -16.40
N HIS A 375 6.50 -10.27 -15.11
CA HIS A 375 7.45 -10.90 -14.20
C HIS A 375 7.34 -12.42 -14.32
N PRO A 376 8.43 -13.14 -14.66
CA PRO A 376 8.43 -14.60 -14.61
C PRO A 376 8.47 -15.13 -13.16
N TYR A 377 8.95 -14.31 -12.23
CA TYR A 377 8.98 -14.51 -10.78
C TYR A 377 8.97 -13.14 -10.08
N VAL A 378 8.65 -13.13 -8.80
CA VAL A 378 8.80 -11.97 -7.92
C VAL A 378 9.80 -12.31 -6.83
N VAL A 379 10.43 -11.28 -6.26
CA VAL A 379 11.47 -11.43 -5.24
C VAL A 379 11.08 -10.65 -4.01
N SER A 380 11.06 -11.33 -2.86
CA SER A 380 11.03 -10.68 -1.56
C SER A 380 12.34 -10.96 -0.85
N GLU A 381 12.92 -9.94 -0.26
CA GLU A 381 14.20 -10.05 0.43
C GLU A 381 14.12 -9.52 1.85
N TRP A 382 14.95 -10.08 2.68
CA TRP A 382 15.13 -9.65 4.05
C TRP A 382 16.61 -9.55 4.38
N HIS A 383 16.95 -8.50 5.13
CA HIS A 383 18.29 -8.31 5.64
C HIS A 383 18.23 -8.23 7.18
N SER A 384 19.08 -8.97 7.85
CA SER A 384 19.15 -8.95 9.32
C SER A 384 19.72 -7.63 9.80
N GLU A 385 19.03 -6.96 10.72
CA GLU A 385 19.58 -5.80 11.43
C GLU A 385 20.80 -6.15 12.27
N TYR A 386 20.91 -7.42 12.66
CA TYR A 386 21.94 -7.95 13.56
C TYR A 386 23.07 -8.67 12.80
N GLU A 387 23.22 -8.45 11.52
CA GLU A 387 24.26 -9.07 10.70
C GLU A 387 25.66 -8.87 11.31
N TYR A 388 25.87 -7.79 12.06
CA TYR A 388 27.11 -7.45 12.74
C TYR A 388 27.21 -7.92 14.20
N VAL A 389 26.12 -8.39 14.79
CA VAL A 389 26.05 -8.77 16.20
C VAL A 389 26.17 -10.28 16.38
N VAL A 390 25.79 -11.06 15.39
CA VAL A 390 25.93 -12.52 15.39
C VAL A 390 27.33 -12.88 14.92
N THR A 391 28.34 -12.68 15.80
CA THR A 391 29.63 -13.26 15.56
C THR A 391 29.58 -14.76 15.95
N PRO A 392 30.17 -15.66 15.13
CA PRO A 392 30.28 -17.05 15.50
C PRO A 392 31.00 -17.17 16.88
N GLY A 393 30.35 -17.79 17.84
CA GLY A 393 30.90 -17.97 19.18
C GLY A 393 30.39 -17.06 20.29
N ARG A 394 29.34 -16.29 20.04
CA ARG A 394 28.60 -15.59 21.10
C ARG A 394 27.23 -16.18 21.32
#